data_38b928b71c41a666714f2c927481789d
#
_entry.id   38b928b71c41a666714f2c927481789d
#
_cell.length_a   1.000
_cell.length_b   1.000
_cell.length_c   1.000
_cell.angle_alpha   90.00
_cell.angle_beta   90.00
_cell.angle_gamma   90.00
#
_symmetry.space_group_name_H-M   'P 1'
#
loop_
_entity.id
_entity.type
_entity.pdbx_description
1 polymer ?
#
loop_
_entity_poly.entity_id
_entity_poly.type
_entity_poly.pdbx_seq_one_letter_code
_entity_poly.pdbx_strand_id
1 'polypeptide(L)'
;MSDDGILAWQNHPAMTDRETGVVVRRLGVTDYVACWCAMQAFTGARTPVTPDEIWLTEHAAIYTLGLAGRRAHLLRDRGVPVLKVDRGGQITYHGPGQLIAYLLFDLKRARLGVREMVRRIENAVIEWLAGFAIDAYGKHDAPGVYLRREGVEAKIAALGLKVRNGSTYHGLAVNVAMDLAPFSDIDPCGYPGLEVTQLADCGIDSTVTRAGRELAPVLARRLAAASGAERNVA
;
A
#
# COMPACT_ATOMS: atom_id res chain seq x y z
N MET A 1 -4.85 12.08 -25.44
CA MET A 1 -3.68 11.63 -24.65
C MET A 1 -3.25 10.33 -25.32
N SER A 2 -2.06 10.34 -25.92
CA SER A 2 -1.49 9.16 -26.59
C SER A 2 -1.32 8.03 -25.57
N ASP A 3 -1.54 6.78 -26.01
CA ASP A 3 -1.45 5.54 -25.20
C ASP A 3 -0.06 5.28 -24.61
N ASP A 4 0.92 6.10 -24.92
CA ASP A 4 2.36 5.89 -24.67
C ASP A 4 2.80 6.14 -23.22
N GLY A 5 1.91 6.56 -22.33
CA GLY A 5 2.23 6.87 -20.92
C GLY A 5 1.55 6.00 -19.87
N ILE A 6 0.69 5.06 -20.27
CA ILE A 6 0.00 4.17 -19.34
C ILE A 6 0.78 2.86 -19.23
N LEU A 7 1.08 2.44 -18.00
CA LEU A 7 1.72 1.15 -17.75
C LEU A 7 0.83 0.01 -18.29
N ALA A 8 1.38 -0.79 -19.19
CA ALA A 8 0.73 -1.99 -19.71
C ALA A 8 0.81 -3.13 -18.69
N TRP A 9 0.06 -3.01 -17.58
CA TRP A 9 0.12 -3.97 -16.45
C TRP A 9 -0.16 -5.43 -16.88
N GLN A 10 -0.94 -5.63 -17.94
CA GLN A 10 -1.28 -6.96 -18.46
C GLN A 10 -0.06 -7.75 -18.91
N ASN A 11 1.00 -7.06 -19.33
CA ASN A 11 2.25 -7.66 -19.82
C ASN A 11 3.19 -8.08 -18.67
N HIS A 12 2.87 -7.72 -17.44
CA HIS A 12 3.69 -8.09 -16.28
C HIS A 12 3.31 -9.46 -15.73
N PRO A 13 4.28 -10.22 -15.19
CA PRO A 13 4.04 -11.52 -14.61
C PRO A 13 2.93 -11.46 -13.56
N ALA A 14 1.96 -12.34 -13.71
CA ALA A 14 0.81 -12.47 -12.82
C ALA A 14 0.68 -13.90 -12.33
N MET A 15 0.28 -14.06 -11.09
CA MET A 15 -0.06 -15.33 -10.47
C MET A 15 -1.40 -15.21 -9.78
N THR A 16 -2.33 -16.12 -10.06
CA THR A 16 -3.59 -16.19 -9.36
C THR A 16 -3.41 -17.03 -8.10
N ASP A 17 -3.72 -16.44 -6.95
CA ASP A 17 -3.81 -17.16 -5.69
C ASP A 17 -4.96 -18.18 -5.78
N ARG A 18 -4.65 -19.46 -5.57
CA ARG A 18 -5.60 -20.56 -5.81
C ARG A 18 -6.74 -20.61 -4.79
N GLU A 19 -6.50 -20.11 -3.59
CA GLU A 19 -7.47 -20.13 -2.50
C GLU A 19 -8.47 -18.98 -2.63
N THR A 20 -7.97 -17.80 -2.97
CA THR A 20 -8.74 -16.55 -2.96
C THR A 20 -9.20 -16.08 -4.33
N GLY A 21 -8.58 -16.57 -5.40
CA GLY A 21 -8.81 -16.09 -6.77
C GLY A 21 -8.21 -14.70 -7.05
N VAL A 22 -7.48 -14.10 -6.09
CA VAL A 22 -6.84 -12.81 -6.26
C VAL A 22 -5.64 -12.93 -7.18
N VAL A 23 -5.53 -12.02 -8.14
CA VAL A 23 -4.38 -11.96 -9.06
C VAL A 23 -3.29 -11.08 -8.46
N VAL A 24 -2.10 -11.63 -8.30
CA VAL A 24 -0.91 -10.90 -7.84
C VAL A 24 -0.01 -10.60 -9.03
N ARG A 25 0.22 -9.31 -9.33
CA ARG A 25 1.16 -8.87 -10.38
C ARG A 25 2.42 -8.29 -9.76
N ARG A 26 3.56 -8.61 -10.36
CA ARG A 26 4.87 -8.03 -10.00
C ARG A 26 5.30 -7.10 -11.12
N LEU A 27 5.23 -5.80 -10.85
CA LEU A 27 5.49 -4.77 -11.85
C LEU A 27 6.97 -4.33 -11.88
N GLY A 28 7.77 -4.74 -10.88
CA GLY A 28 9.15 -4.25 -10.74
C GLY A 28 9.19 -2.79 -10.33
N VAL A 29 10.19 -2.06 -10.80
CA VAL A 29 10.28 -0.60 -10.60
C VAL A 29 9.46 0.09 -11.68
N THR A 30 8.53 0.96 -11.28
CA THR A 30 7.63 1.65 -12.23
C THR A 30 7.64 3.16 -12.00
N ASP A 31 7.35 3.92 -13.06
CA ASP A 31 6.99 5.32 -12.94
C ASP A 31 5.67 5.46 -12.16
N TYR A 32 5.62 6.41 -11.23
CA TYR A 32 4.46 6.60 -10.36
C TYR A 32 3.21 7.03 -11.13
N VAL A 33 3.36 7.98 -12.07
CA VAL A 33 2.24 8.56 -12.83
C VAL A 33 1.68 7.50 -13.79
N ALA A 34 2.56 6.77 -14.48
CA ALA A 34 2.15 5.69 -15.38
C ALA A 34 1.38 4.60 -14.63
N CYS A 35 1.85 4.22 -13.43
CA CYS A 35 1.18 3.23 -12.60
C CYS A 35 -0.15 3.75 -12.05
N TRP A 36 -0.22 5.02 -11.63
CA TRP A 36 -1.45 5.66 -11.18
C TRP A 36 -2.52 5.73 -12.28
N CYS A 37 -2.14 6.13 -13.49
CA CYS A 37 -3.03 6.10 -14.65
C CYS A 37 -3.54 4.69 -14.96
N ALA A 38 -2.65 3.69 -14.88
CA ALA A 38 -3.01 2.28 -15.08
C ALA A 38 -4.03 1.78 -14.04
N MET A 39 -3.85 2.12 -12.75
CA MET A 39 -4.81 1.79 -11.70
C MET A 39 -6.18 2.43 -11.94
N GLN A 40 -6.22 3.69 -12.37
CA GLN A 40 -7.46 4.39 -12.71
C GLN A 40 -8.17 3.75 -13.91
N ALA A 41 -7.41 3.38 -14.95
CA ALA A 41 -7.93 2.70 -16.14
C ALA A 41 -8.51 1.32 -15.76
N PHE A 42 -7.75 0.50 -15.03
CA PHE A 42 -8.20 -0.79 -14.54
C PHE A 42 -9.50 -0.67 -13.73
N THR A 43 -9.51 0.24 -12.75
CA THR A 43 -10.68 0.44 -11.87
C THR A 43 -11.89 0.97 -12.63
N GLY A 44 -11.66 1.82 -13.63
CA GLY A 44 -12.73 2.36 -14.48
C GLY A 44 -13.35 1.34 -15.45
N ALA A 45 -12.53 0.37 -15.89
CA ALA A 45 -12.95 -0.69 -16.82
C ALA A 45 -13.49 -1.95 -16.14
N ARG A 46 -13.53 -2.00 -14.79
CA ARG A 46 -14.00 -3.18 -14.05
C ARG A 46 -15.42 -3.56 -14.42
N THR A 47 -15.63 -4.85 -14.52
CA THR A 47 -16.93 -5.50 -14.66
C THR A 47 -17.20 -6.40 -13.43
N PRO A 48 -18.41 -6.94 -13.22
CA PRO A 48 -18.69 -7.85 -12.12
C PRO A 48 -17.81 -9.12 -12.09
N VAL A 49 -17.25 -9.52 -13.24
CA VAL A 49 -16.38 -10.70 -13.36
C VAL A 49 -14.88 -10.36 -13.33
N THR A 50 -14.51 -9.08 -13.30
CA THR A 50 -13.11 -8.67 -13.21
C THR A 50 -12.53 -9.14 -11.88
N PRO A 51 -11.41 -9.91 -11.85
CA PRO A 51 -10.79 -10.36 -10.61
C PRO A 51 -10.29 -9.17 -9.77
N ASP A 52 -10.11 -9.41 -8.48
CA ASP A 52 -9.39 -8.49 -7.62
C ASP A 52 -7.90 -8.70 -7.83
N GLU A 53 -7.15 -7.60 -7.81
CA GLU A 53 -5.72 -7.66 -8.08
C GLU A 53 -4.91 -6.97 -6.97
N ILE A 54 -3.71 -7.52 -6.72
CA ILE A 54 -2.64 -6.90 -5.92
C ILE A 54 -1.48 -6.62 -6.87
N TRP A 55 -1.08 -5.36 -6.99
CA TRP A 55 0.08 -4.99 -7.80
C TRP A 55 1.24 -4.62 -6.89
N LEU A 56 2.33 -5.37 -7.00
CA LEU A 56 3.55 -5.15 -6.23
C LEU A 56 4.54 -4.37 -7.09
N THR A 57 5.02 -3.26 -6.58
CA THR A 57 5.95 -2.38 -7.29
C THR A 57 6.89 -1.65 -6.33
N GLU A 58 7.82 -0.93 -6.90
CA GLU A 58 8.72 0.02 -6.28
C GLU A 58 8.76 1.28 -7.15
N HIS A 59 8.93 2.44 -6.56
CA HIS A 59 9.03 3.70 -7.30
C HIS A 59 10.37 4.39 -7.08
N ALA A 60 10.75 5.23 -8.04
CA ALA A 60 11.78 6.24 -7.82
C ALA A 60 11.32 7.24 -6.74
N ALA A 61 12.27 8.01 -6.20
CA ALA A 61 12.01 9.00 -5.16
C ALA A 61 10.93 10.01 -5.57
N ILE A 62 9.83 10.08 -4.81
CA ILE A 62 8.71 10.99 -5.05
C ILE A 62 7.93 11.24 -3.76
N TYR A 63 7.52 12.49 -3.54
CA TYR A 63 6.51 12.83 -2.55
C TYR A 63 5.12 12.83 -3.18
N THR A 64 4.14 12.24 -2.50
CA THR A 64 2.75 12.30 -2.93
C THR A 64 1.88 13.00 -1.89
N LEU A 65 1.09 13.97 -2.36
CA LEU A 65 0.09 14.69 -1.55
C LEU A 65 -1.27 14.05 -1.79
N GLY A 66 -1.81 13.37 -0.80
CA GLY A 66 -3.17 12.84 -0.84
C GLY A 66 -4.23 13.95 -0.74
N LEU A 67 -5.51 13.58 -0.62
CA LEU A 67 -6.63 14.54 -0.62
C LEU A 67 -6.54 15.58 0.50
N ALA A 68 -6.08 15.18 1.69
CA ALA A 68 -5.86 16.08 2.83
C ALA A 68 -4.47 16.73 2.83
N GLY A 69 -3.61 16.41 1.84
CA GLY A 69 -2.25 16.92 1.77
C GLY A 69 -2.18 18.39 1.38
N ARG A 70 -1.38 19.15 2.11
CA ARG A 70 -1.06 20.55 1.84
C ARG A 70 0.42 20.69 1.54
N ARG A 71 0.81 21.61 0.65
CA ARG A 71 2.22 21.86 0.34
C ARG A 71 3.02 22.33 1.57
N ALA A 72 2.34 22.97 2.53
CA ALA A 72 2.95 23.36 3.80
C ALA A 72 3.46 22.18 4.66
N HIS A 73 3.02 20.95 4.37
CA HIS A 73 3.55 19.74 5.02
C HIS A 73 4.87 19.26 4.41
N LEU A 74 5.35 19.85 3.32
CA LEU A 74 6.72 19.72 2.85
C LEU A 74 7.56 20.78 3.58
N LEU A 75 8.31 20.34 4.59
CA LEU A 75 9.10 21.20 5.48
C LEU A 75 10.40 21.63 4.81
N ARG A 76 10.96 20.78 3.94
CA ARG A 76 12.20 21.06 3.21
C ARG A 76 12.10 20.50 1.79
N ASP A 77 12.36 21.36 0.80
CA ASP A 77 12.43 20.97 -0.61
C ASP A 77 13.87 20.59 -0.97
N ARG A 78 14.09 19.32 -1.31
CA ARG A 78 15.40 18.80 -1.76
C ARG A 78 15.42 18.48 -3.26
N GLY A 79 14.46 18.98 -4.02
CA GLY A 79 14.35 18.71 -5.45
C GLY A 79 13.73 17.35 -5.78
N VAL A 80 13.20 16.64 -4.78
CA VAL A 80 12.40 15.42 -5.02
C VAL A 80 11.03 15.82 -5.58
N PRO A 81 10.57 15.21 -6.68
CA PRO A 81 9.26 15.54 -7.27
C PRO A 81 8.11 15.44 -6.24
N VAL A 82 7.16 16.38 -6.31
CA VAL A 82 5.98 16.44 -5.46
C VAL A 82 4.74 16.37 -6.33
N LEU A 83 3.93 15.34 -6.17
CA LEU A 83 2.73 15.10 -6.97
C LEU A 83 1.46 15.13 -6.11
N LYS A 84 0.44 15.88 -6.55
CA LYS A 84 -0.90 15.82 -5.96
C LYS A 84 -1.66 14.62 -6.56
N VAL A 85 -2.19 13.77 -5.68
CA VAL A 85 -2.88 12.53 -6.06
C VAL A 85 -4.20 12.39 -5.31
N ASP A 86 -5.03 11.43 -5.71
CA ASP A 86 -6.40 11.28 -5.21
C ASP A 86 -6.55 10.21 -4.11
N ARG A 87 -5.44 9.62 -3.60
CA ARG A 87 -5.51 8.75 -2.42
C ARG A 87 -5.92 9.51 -1.16
N GLY A 88 -6.44 8.80 -0.19
CA GLY A 88 -6.65 9.34 1.15
C GLY A 88 -5.32 9.74 1.84
N GLY A 89 -5.45 10.48 2.94
CA GLY A 89 -4.30 10.92 3.74
C GLY A 89 -3.61 12.19 3.23
N GLN A 90 -2.47 12.49 3.85
CA GLN A 90 -1.71 13.72 3.63
C GLN A 90 -0.48 13.46 2.74
N ILE A 91 0.67 14.06 3.07
CA ILE A 91 1.93 13.83 2.35
C ILE A 91 2.56 12.51 2.79
N THR A 92 3.22 11.82 1.87
CA THR A 92 4.13 10.72 2.16
C THR A 92 5.26 10.69 1.14
N TYR A 93 6.27 9.89 1.41
CA TYR A 93 7.40 9.65 0.53
C TYR A 93 7.36 8.21 -0.01
N HIS A 94 7.73 8.06 -1.27
CA HIS A 94 8.03 6.78 -1.90
C HIS A 94 9.43 6.83 -2.50
N GLY A 95 10.16 5.71 -2.40
CA GLY A 95 11.51 5.63 -2.92
C GLY A 95 12.03 4.20 -3.00
N PRO A 96 13.24 4.01 -3.58
CA PRO A 96 13.89 2.71 -3.67
C PRO A 96 14.02 2.04 -2.31
N GLY A 97 13.76 0.72 -2.27
CA GLY A 97 13.74 -0.07 -1.03
C GLY A 97 12.40 -0.05 -0.28
N GLN A 98 11.35 0.59 -0.84
CA GLN A 98 10.01 0.57 -0.29
C GLN A 98 9.10 -0.35 -1.10
N LEU A 99 8.48 -1.34 -0.47
CA LEU A 99 7.46 -2.16 -1.11
C LEU A 99 6.15 -1.37 -1.21
N ILE A 100 5.65 -1.21 -2.42
CA ILE A 100 4.32 -0.70 -2.69
C ILE A 100 3.41 -1.86 -3.08
N ALA A 101 2.26 -1.99 -2.41
CA ALA A 101 1.21 -2.91 -2.80
C ALA A 101 -0.07 -2.13 -3.10
N TYR A 102 -0.41 -2.04 -4.37
CA TYR A 102 -1.67 -1.47 -4.82
C TYR A 102 -2.77 -2.52 -4.78
N LEU A 103 -3.92 -2.14 -4.24
CA LEU A 103 -5.03 -3.03 -3.89
C LEU A 103 -6.27 -2.64 -4.71
N LEU A 104 -6.52 -3.40 -5.76
CA LEU A 104 -7.60 -3.17 -6.72
C LEU A 104 -8.74 -4.16 -6.46
N PHE A 105 -9.56 -3.85 -5.44
CA PHE A 105 -10.59 -4.74 -4.90
C PHE A 105 -12.00 -4.18 -5.11
N ASP A 106 -12.95 -5.04 -5.42
CA ASP A 106 -14.36 -4.72 -5.46
C ASP A 106 -14.99 -4.85 -4.05
N LEU A 107 -15.16 -3.71 -3.38
CA LEU A 107 -15.74 -3.64 -2.04
C LEU A 107 -17.20 -4.07 -2.00
N LYS A 108 -17.96 -3.85 -3.10
CA LYS A 108 -19.37 -4.26 -3.18
C LYS A 108 -19.46 -5.78 -3.20
N ARG A 109 -18.66 -6.46 -4.03
CA ARG A 109 -18.58 -7.90 -4.10
C ARG A 109 -18.11 -8.49 -2.76
N ALA A 110 -17.11 -7.88 -2.14
CA ALA A 110 -16.59 -8.29 -0.84
C ALA A 110 -17.51 -7.93 0.33
N ARG A 111 -18.56 -7.09 0.11
CA ARG A 111 -19.43 -6.55 1.16
C ARG A 111 -18.66 -5.84 2.28
N LEU A 112 -17.59 -5.13 1.91
CA LEU A 112 -16.70 -4.44 2.84
C LEU A 112 -16.91 -2.92 2.78
N GLY A 113 -16.90 -2.30 3.96
CA GLY A 113 -16.71 -0.87 4.08
C GLY A 113 -15.23 -0.48 4.01
N VAL A 114 -14.95 0.78 3.69
CA VAL A 114 -13.57 1.29 3.56
C VAL A 114 -12.78 1.14 4.87
N ARG A 115 -13.38 1.41 6.02
CA ARG A 115 -12.73 1.25 7.33
C ARG A 115 -12.33 -0.19 7.61
N GLU A 116 -13.21 -1.12 7.28
CA GLU A 116 -12.94 -2.55 7.43
C GLU A 116 -11.81 -3.00 6.47
N MET A 117 -11.82 -2.50 5.23
CA MET A 117 -10.73 -2.75 4.29
C MET A 117 -9.40 -2.28 4.85
N VAL A 118 -9.33 -1.05 5.38
CA VAL A 118 -8.12 -0.51 6.02
C VAL A 118 -7.65 -1.42 7.16
N ARG A 119 -8.56 -1.79 8.08
CA ARG A 119 -8.25 -2.68 9.20
C ARG A 119 -7.71 -4.04 8.76
N ARG A 120 -8.28 -4.62 7.69
CA ARG A 120 -7.81 -5.91 7.15
C ARG A 120 -6.41 -5.78 6.53
N ILE A 121 -6.11 -4.66 5.89
CA ILE A 121 -4.77 -4.38 5.36
C ILE A 121 -3.76 -4.26 6.51
N GLU A 122 -4.08 -3.49 7.55
CA GLU A 122 -3.24 -3.37 8.74
C GLU A 122 -2.99 -4.73 9.39
N ASN A 123 -4.05 -5.51 9.60
CA ASN A 123 -3.95 -6.85 10.18
C ASN A 123 -3.12 -7.82 9.31
N ALA A 124 -3.17 -7.70 7.98
CA ALA A 124 -2.32 -8.49 7.10
C ALA A 124 -0.83 -8.17 7.28
N VAL A 125 -0.50 -6.88 7.40
CA VAL A 125 0.89 -6.46 7.65
C VAL A 125 1.35 -6.86 9.04
N ILE A 126 0.50 -6.70 10.07
CA ILE A 126 0.79 -7.11 11.45
C ILE A 126 1.05 -8.64 11.51
N GLU A 127 0.19 -9.45 10.89
CA GLU A 127 0.36 -10.90 10.81
C GLU A 127 1.68 -11.29 10.15
N TRP A 128 2.03 -10.63 9.04
CA TRP A 128 3.28 -10.86 8.34
C TRP A 128 4.50 -10.48 9.20
N LEU A 129 4.45 -9.33 9.89
CA LEU A 129 5.52 -8.87 10.78
C LEU A 129 5.68 -9.78 12.00
N ALA A 130 4.58 -10.35 12.52
CA ALA A 130 4.63 -11.33 13.60
C ALA A 130 5.44 -12.60 13.22
N GLY A 131 5.49 -12.97 11.94
CA GLY A 131 6.35 -14.03 11.42
C GLY A 131 7.85 -13.77 11.62
N PHE A 132 8.24 -12.52 11.84
CA PHE A 132 9.60 -12.09 12.19
C PHE A 132 9.77 -11.78 13.69
N ALA A 133 8.80 -12.16 14.53
CA ALA A 133 8.75 -11.80 15.95
C ALA A 133 8.72 -10.26 16.18
N ILE A 134 8.20 -9.48 15.24
CA ILE A 134 8.00 -8.04 15.38
C ILE A 134 6.58 -7.80 15.91
N ASP A 135 6.49 -7.21 17.10
CA ASP A 135 5.22 -6.77 17.70
C ASP A 135 4.79 -5.44 17.10
N ALA A 136 3.79 -5.51 16.21
CA ALA A 136 3.27 -4.36 15.48
C ALA A 136 1.77 -4.18 15.72
N TYR A 137 1.27 -2.95 15.54
CA TYR A 137 -0.13 -2.62 15.79
C TYR A 137 -0.65 -1.54 14.83
N GLY A 138 -1.97 -1.51 14.64
CA GLY A 138 -2.70 -0.46 13.94
C GLY A 138 -3.25 0.59 14.90
N LYS A 139 -3.64 1.77 14.38
CA LYS A 139 -4.26 2.86 15.14
C LYS A 139 -5.58 3.28 14.51
N HIS A 140 -6.61 3.46 15.32
CA HIS A 140 -7.95 3.82 14.82
C HIS A 140 -7.95 5.15 14.05
N ASP A 141 -7.25 6.17 14.58
CA ASP A 141 -7.32 7.55 14.07
C ASP A 141 -6.15 7.92 13.13
N ALA A 142 -5.17 7.04 12.99
CA ALA A 142 -3.99 7.26 12.16
C ALA A 142 -3.64 5.99 11.38
N PRO A 143 -4.35 5.69 10.27
CA PRO A 143 -4.13 4.49 9.47
C PRO A 143 -2.66 4.26 9.14
N GLY A 144 -2.20 3.01 9.38
CA GLY A 144 -0.83 2.60 9.23
C GLY A 144 -0.48 1.48 10.21
N VAL A 145 0.71 0.92 10.04
CA VAL A 145 1.24 -0.09 10.97
C VAL A 145 2.43 0.50 11.69
N TYR A 146 2.41 0.34 13.00
CA TYR A 146 3.36 0.93 13.94
C TYR A 146 4.01 -0.16 14.77
N LEU A 147 5.18 0.12 15.27
CA LEU A 147 5.87 -0.68 16.26
C LEU A 147 6.58 0.22 17.27
N ARG A 148 7.01 -0.35 18.41
CA ARG A 148 7.81 0.36 19.39
C ARG A 148 9.25 -0.13 19.35
N ARG A 149 10.17 0.82 19.19
CA ARG A 149 11.60 0.56 19.26
C ARG A 149 12.19 1.40 20.39
N GLU A 150 12.82 0.75 21.34
CA GLU A 150 13.44 1.45 22.49
C GLU A 150 12.47 2.43 23.21
N GLY A 151 11.18 2.07 23.22
CA GLY A 151 10.11 2.90 23.80
C GLY A 151 9.53 3.95 22.88
N VAL A 152 10.12 4.21 21.72
CA VAL A 152 9.62 5.19 20.73
C VAL A 152 8.72 4.50 19.72
N GLU A 153 7.56 5.14 19.44
CA GLU A 153 6.64 4.70 18.40
C GLU A 153 7.17 5.09 17.02
N ALA A 154 7.24 4.13 16.11
CA ALA A 154 7.65 4.37 14.73
C ALA A 154 6.72 3.68 13.73
N LYS A 155 6.44 4.34 12.61
CA LYS A 155 5.61 3.80 11.54
C LYS A 155 6.46 2.99 10.55
N ILE A 156 6.09 1.72 10.33
CA ILE A 156 6.76 0.85 9.35
C ILE A 156 5.97 0.75 8.04
N ALA A 157 4.64 0.93 8.09
CA ALA A 157 3.82 0.91 6.89
C ALA A 157 2.78 2.04 6.90
N ALA A 158 2.63 2.70 5.76
CA ALA A 158 1.65 3.75 5.51
C ALA A 158 0.54 3.23 4.59
N LEU A 159 -0.70 3.69 4.81
CA LEU A 159 -1.87 3.32 4.02
C LEU A 159 -2.59 4.54 3.46
N GLY A 160 -3.07 4.42 2.23
CA GLY A 160 -3.91 5.44 1.61
C GLY A 160 -4.67 4.85 0.43
N LEU A 161 -5.98 4.73 0.56
CA LEU A 161 -6.86 4.19 -0.48
C LEU A 161 -7.64 5.30 -1.19
N LYS A 162 -8.08 5.00 -2.40
CA LYS A 162 -9.17 5.68 -3.09
C LYS A 162 -10.25 4.68 -3.43
N VAL A 163 -11.50 5.10 -3.30
CA VAL A 163 -12.66 4.31 -3.77
C VAL A 163 -13.31 5.05 -4.94
N ARG A 164 -13.53 4.32 -6.02
CA ARG A 164 -14.26 4.77 -7.21
C ARG A 164 -15.19 3.65 -7.67
N ASN A 165 -16.46 3.96 -7.88
CA ASN A 165 -17.50 3.01 -8.31
C ASN A 165 -17.63 1.77 -7.41
N GLY A 166 -17.23 1.88 -6.13
CA GLY A 166 -17.27 0.77 -5.17
C GLY A 166 -16.04 -0.13 -5.19
N SER A 167 -14.99 0.24 -5.95
CA SER A 167 -13.72 -0.50 -5.99
C SER A 167 -12.57 0.37 -5.50
N THR A 168 -11.56 -0.26 -4.87
CA THR A 168 -10.37 0.42 -4.36
C THR A 168 -9.28 0.52 -5.42
N TYR A 169 -8.41 1.50 -5.26
CA TYR A 169 -7.06 1.57 -5.83
C TYR A 169 -6.14 2.37 -4.92
N HIS A 170 -4.86 2.52 -5.26
CA HIS A 170 -3.80 2.76 -4.29
C HIS A 170 -3.72 1.62 -3.27
N GLY A 171 -3.13 1.82 -2.12
CA GLY A 171 -2.92 0.72 -1.18
C GLY A 171 -2.03 1.07 -0.02
N LEU A 172 -0.96 0.30 0.14
CA LEU A 172 0.01 0.45 1.22
C LEU A 172 1.44 0.55 0.71
N ALA A 173 2.27 1.18 1.53
CA ALA A 173 3.71 1.25 1.37
C ALA A 173 4.37 0.69 2.64
N VAL A 174 5.26 -0.29 2.49
CA VAL A 174 6.04 -0.89 3.59
C VAL A 174 7.50 -0.55 3.40
N ASN A 175 8.12 0.05 4.42
CA ASN A 175 9.55 0.33 4.39
C ASN A 175 10.34 -0.96 4.62
N VAL A 176 11.14 -1.38 3.64
CA VAL A 176 11.92 -2.63 3.71
C VAL A 176 13.38 -2.33 4.02
N ALA A 177 14.10 -1.70 3.08
CA ALA A 177 15.49 -1.30 3.24
C ALA A 177 15.75 -0.10 2.34
N MET A 178 15.47 1.10 2.83
CA MET A 178 15.45 2.35 2.08
C MET A 178 16.13 3.48 2.83
N ASP A 179 16.40 4.58 2.14
CA ASP A 179 16.75 5.83 2.81
C ASP A 179 15.51 6.45 3.46
N LEU A 180 15.50 6.53 4.79
CA LEU A 180 14.43 7.14 5.57
C LEU A 180 14.58 8.66 5.75
N ALA A 181 15.72 9.25 5.41
CA ALA A 181 15.98 10.67 5.60
C ALA A 181 14.93 11.59 4.94
N PRO A 182 14.35 11.26 3.75
CA PRO A 182 13.31 12.08 3.15
C PRO A 182 12.02 12.20 3.97
N PHE A 183 11.75 11.28 4.89
CA PHE A 183 10.60 11.41 5.79
C PHE A 183 10.75 12.55 6.80
N SER A 184 11.99 12.94 7.16
CA SER A 184 12.25 14.10 8.01
C SER A 184 12.00 15.45 7.32
N ASP A 185 11.86 15.45 6.01
CA ASP A 185 11.55 16.65 5.22
C ASP A 185 10.05 16.90 5.06
N ILE A 186 9.22 16.02 5.62
CA ILE A 186 7.76 16.14 5.55
C ILE A 186 7.13 16.00 6.94
N ASP A 187 5.94 16.58 7.09
CA ASP A 187 5.05 16.35 8.24
C ASP A 187 3.98 15.32 7.85
N PRO A 188 4.26 14.02 7.98
CA PRO A 188 3.34 12.98 7.57
C PRO A 188 2.14 12.95 8.51
N CYS A 189 0.95 13.06 7.96
CA CYS A 189 -0.31 12.95 8.69
C CYS A 189 -0.63 14.08 9.69
N GLY A 190 0.09 15.23 9.66
CA GLY A 190 -0.10 16.33 10.60
C GLY A 190 0.28 15.95 12.04
N TYR A 191 1.09 14.93 12.22
CA TYR A 191 1.74 14.56 13.47
C TYR A 191 3.22 14.92 13.40
N PRO A 192 3.60 16.13 13.86
CA PRO A 192 5.00 16.54 13.91
C PRO A 192 5.82 15.53 14.73
N GLY A 193 6.96 15.09 14.17
CA GLY A 193 7.86 14.19 14.89
C GLY A 193 7.45 12.71 14.89
N LEU A 194 6.51 12.28 14.05
CA LEU A 194 6.24 10.85 13.87
C LEU A 194 7.46 10.18 13.25
N GLU A 195 8.09 9.31 14.05
CA GLU A 195 9.21 8.52 13.55
C GLU A 195 8.74 7.46 12.55
N VAL A 196 9.63 7.16 11.61
CA VAL A 196 9.47 6.07 10.65
C VAL A 196 10.57 5.05 10.84
N THR A 197 10.28 3.80 10.52
CA THR A 197 11.24 2.70 10.59
C THR A 197 11.05 1.78 9.39
N GLN A 198 11.87 0.74 9.30
CA GLN A 198 11.91 -0.22 8.21
C GLN A 198 12.33 -1.61 8.73
N LEU A 199 12.15 -2.66 7.92
CA LEU A 199 12.54 -4.02 8.31
C LEU A 199 14.04 -4.12 8.63
N ALA A 200 14.88 -3.46 7.83
CA ALA A 200 16.33 -3.46 8.05
C ALA A 200 16.71 -2.94 9.46
N ASP A 201 16.01 -1.92 9.97
CA ASP A 201 16.22 -1.39 11.31
C ASP A 201 15.76 -2.36 12.42
N CYS A 202 14.90 -3.32 12.08
CA CYS A 202 14.47 -4.39 12.96
C CYS A 202 15.41 -5.63 12.88
N GLY A 203 16.52 -5.53 12.16
CA GLY A 203 17.47 -6.62 11.96
C GLY A 203 17.02 -7.66 10.93
N ILE A 204 16.00 -7.36 10.13
CA ILE A 204 15.50 -8.26 9.10
C ILE A 204 16.14 -7.92 7.76
N ASP A 205 17.02 -8.80 7.29
CA ASP A 205 17.59 -8.73 5.94
C ASP A 205 16.56 -9.21 4.93
N SER A 206 15.97 -8.27 4.19
CA SER A 206 14.95 -8.55 3.17
C SER A 206 15.07 -7.58 1.99
N THR A 207 14.55 -8.01 0.86
CA THR A 207 14.41 -7.19 -0.35
C THR A 207 12.93 -6.88 -0.61
N VAL A 208 12.65 -5.83 -1.39
CA VAL A 208 11.27 -5.50 -1.82
C VAL A 208 10.61 -6.71 -2.48
N THR A 209 11.35 -7.43 -3.34
CA THR A 209 10.85 -8.64 -4.00
C THR A 209 10.48 -9.75 -3.02
N ARG A 210 11.33 -9.98 -2.00
CA ARG A 210 11.07 -11.00 -0.98
C ARG A 210 9.90 -10.61 -0.09
N ALA A 211 9.89 -9.39 0.42
CA ALA A 211 8.80 -8.85 1.22
C ALA A 211 7.44 -8.94 0.47
N GLY A 212 7.43 -8.56 -0.81
CA GLY A 212 6.22 -8.64 -1.64
C GLY A 212 5.75 -10.08 -1.85
N ARG A 213 6.66 -11.04 -2.02
CA ARG A 213 6.31 -12.47 -2.15
C ARG A 213 5.69 -13.03 -0.88
N GLU A 214 6.18 -12.61 0.27
CA GLU A 214 5.71 -13.09 1.57
C GLU A 214 4.42 -12.40 2.01
N LEU A 215 4.27 -11.10 1.78
CA LEU A 215 3.11 -10.32 2.20
C LEU A 215 1.88 -10.53 1.30
N ALA A 216 2.06 -10.70 -0.02
CA ALA A 216 0.93 -10.76 -0.95
C ALA A 216 -0.07 -11.90 -0.67
N PRO A 217 0.32 -13.13 -0.32
CA PRO A 217 -0.63 -14.19 0.05
C PRO A 217 -1.41 -13.84 1.32
N VAL A 218 -0.79 -13.18 2.29
CA VAL A 218 -1.45 -12.74 3.53
C VAL A 218 -2.50 -11.67 3.21
N LEU A 219 -2.16 -10.68 2.37
CA LEU A 219 -3.10 -9.69 1.87
C LEU A 219 -4.25 -10.35 1.11
N ALA A 220 -3.96 -11.25 0.17
CA ALA A 220 -5.00 -11.94 -0.62
C ALA A 220 -6.00 -12.66 0.30
N ARG A 221 -5.52 -13.43 1.26
CA ARG A 221 -6.37 -14.17 2.21
C ARG A 221 -7.20 -13.22 3.10
N ARG A 222 -6.62 -12.15 3.61
CA ARG A 222 -7.31 -11.19 4.49
C ARG A 222 -8.32 -10.31 3.75
N LEU A 223 -8.09 -10.03 2.47
CA LEU A 223 -8.89 -9.07 1.70
C LEU A 223 -9.93 -9.74 0.80
N ALA A 224 -9.72 -10.99 0.41
CA ALA A 224 -10.71 -11.73 -0.37
C ALA A 224 -12.08 -11.73 0.31
N ALA A 225 -13.13 -11.70 -0.49
CA ALA A 225 -14.47 -11.97 0.02
C ALA A 225 -14.44 -13.30 0.76
N ALA A 226 -15.02 -13.37 1.96
CA ALA A 226 -15.19 -14.63 2.66
C ALA A 226 -15.84 -15.63 1.68
N SER A 227 -15.05 -16.60 1.21
CA SER A 227 -15.59 -17.72 0.44
C SER A 227 -16.69 -18.32 1.29
N GLY A 228 -17.85 -18.62 0.71
CA GLY A 228 -19.13 -18.95 1.40
C GLY A 228 -19.15 -20.08 2.44
N ALA A 229 -17.97 -20.50 2.95
CA ALA A 229 -17.81 -21.58 3.94
C ALA A 229 -18.09 -21.14 5.40
N GLU A 230 -18.07 -19.84 5.72
CA GLU A 230 -18.35 -19.37 7.09
C GLU A 230 -19.81 -18.93 7.32
N ARG A 231 -20.74 -19.24 6.41
CA ARG A 231 -22.15 -18.81 6.50
C ARG A 231 -23.08 -19.78 7.19
N ASN A 232 -22.56 -20.82 7.87
CA ASN A 232 -23.39 -21.83 8.55
C ASN A 232 -22.96 -22.09 9.99
N VAL A 233 -22.73 -21.07 10.80
CA VAL A 233 -22.75 -21.19 12.27
C VAL A 233 -23.43 -19.92 12.80
N ALA A 234 -24.73 -19.97 12.91
CA ALA A 234 -25.57 -19.13 13.75
C ALA A 234 -26.55 -20.03 14.47
#